data_d8ec7a313c4cb7aa0bf995bd3d153956
#
_entry.id   d8ec7a313c4cb7aa0bf995bd3d153956
#
_cell.length_a   1.000
_cell.length_b   1.000
_cell.length_c   1.000
_cell.angle_alpha   90.00
_cell.angle_beta   90.00
_cell.angle_gamma   90.00
#
_symmetry.space_group_name_H-M   'P 1'
#
loop_
_entity.id
_entity.type
_entity.pdbx_description
1 polymer ?
#
loop_
_entity_poly.entity_id
_entity_poly.type
_entity_poly.pdbx_seq_one_letter_code
_entity_poly.pdbx_strand_id
1 'polypeptide(L)'
;MSDELRVKFWGVRGSYPAPGEGTVKVGGNTASVEVRAGDRTIILDAGTGIIPLGRELARTPVLPLSFASGTTVASDARGRALEVVMLFSHLHHDHTQGFPFFVPAYVPNARLHIFGPGGTPETLSRVLEHNQSTETFPVSLRDMASSKDIQSVRESQVIVWDEAGVRLAESATGLGNDAVVIRIHKSYAHPGGVYVYRITWHGKSIVYATDTEGYVGTDRRLVQFAKDADVLIHDAQYSEEHYRGQLTGFPSTQGYGHSTVTMACEVAAASEVGQLVLFHHDPSYSDAVVTGLEAWAKAHFSESQAAYEGLEIILRAESKITERLQSPNLNARDVKYANND
;
A
#
# COMPACT_ATOMS: atom_id res chain seq x y z
N MET A 1 -11.98 16.77 -9.04
CA MET A 1 -11.39 15.63 -8.29
C MET A 1 -9.91 15.67 -8.57
N SER A 2 -9.05 15.42 -7.61
CA SER A 2 -7.60 15.31 -7.91
C SER A 2 -7.39 13.99 -8.62
N ASP A 3 -6.79 14.02 -9.82
CA ASP A 3 -6.38 12.82 -10.56
C ASP A 3 -5.03 12.33 -10.02
N GLU A 4 -4.89 12.30 -8.68
CA GLU A 4 -3.67 11.94 -7.98
C GLU A 4 -3.84 10.60 -7.28
N LEU A 5 -2.95 9.66 -7.57
CA LEU A 5 -2.76 8.45 -6.77
C LEU A 5 -1.69 8.77 -5.72
N ARG A 6 -2.08 8.72 -4.44
CA ARG A 6 -1.25 9.16 -3.31
C ARG A 6 -0.97 7.99 -2.38
N VAL A 7 0.26 7.89 -1.90
CA VAL A 7 0.68 6.91 -0.88
C VAL A 7 1.15 7.66 0.34
N LYS A 8 0.70 7.25 1.54
CA LYS A 8 1.18 7.79 2.82
C LYS A 8 1.50 6.64 3.77
N PHE A 9 2.64 6.74 4.43
CA PHE A 9 3.15 5.72 5.34
C PHE A 9 2.79 6.09 6.77
N TRP A 10 2.15 5.18 7.49
CA TRP A 10 1.70 5.34 8.87
C TRP A 10 2.43 4.46 9.86
N GLY A 11 3.02 3.37 9.37
CA GLY A 11 3.88 2.47 10.10
C GLY A 11 4.79 1.75 9.12
N VAL A 12 6.06 1.65 9.45
CA VAL A 12 7.14 1.23 8.53
C VAL A 12 8.06 0.16 9.10
N ARG A 13 7.83 -0.24 10.36
CA ARG A 13 8.62 -1.29 11.05
C ARG A 13 8.04 -2.66 10.80
N GLY A 14 8.95 -3.64 10.77
CA GLY A 14 8.62 -5.06 10.79
C GLY A 14 8.56 -5.63 12.19
N SER A 15 8.03 -6.82 12.31
CA SER A 15 8.02 -7.72 13.47
C SER A 15 7.34 -7.18 14.73
N TYR A 16 7.72 -6.01 15.26
CA TYR A 16 7.11 -5.41 16.44
C TYR A 16 7.34 -3.89 16.51
N PRO A 17 6.49 -3.14 17.25
CA PRO A 17 6.65 -1.70 17.38
C PRO A 17 7.95 -1.34 18.11
N ALA A 18 8.66 -0.34 17.62
CA ALA A 18 9.93 0.11 18.17
C ALA A 18 9.89 1.60 18.57
N PRO A 19 9.12 1.99 19.58
CA PRO A 19 9.10 3.38 20.05
C PRO A 19 10.38 3.68 20.84
N GLY A 20 10.99 4.84 20.60
CA GLY A 20 12.20 5.25 21.32
C GLY A 20 12.90 6.44 20.69
N GLU A 21 13.85 7.03 21.41
CA GLU A 21 14.62 8.19 20.94
C GLU A 21 15.39 7.90 19.65
N GLY A 22 15.85 6.65 19.46
CA GLY A 22 16.60 6.23 18.27
C GLY A 22 15.73 5.99 17.04
N THR A 23 14.41 6.06 17.14
CA THR A 23 13.48 5.73 16.04
C THR A 23 12.48 6.86 15.72
N VAL A 24 12.69 8.05 16.28
CA VAL A 24 11.73 9.18 16.18
C VAL A 24 11.57 9.69 14.75
N LYS A 25 12.63 9.67 13.94
CA LYS A 25 12.62 10.23 12.57
C LYS A 25 12.01 9.26 11.57
N VAL A 26 12.33 7.97 11.69
CA VAL A 26 11.79 6.93 10.82
C VAL A 26 10.39 6.51 11.29
N GLY A 27 10.19 6.51 12.60
CA GLY A 27 8.95 6.03 13.22
C GLY A 27 9.11 4.63 13.83
N GLY A 28 8.24 4.31 14.78
CA GLY A 28 8.26 3.06 15.55
C GLY A 28 7.03 2.17 15.32
N ASN A 29 6.05 2.58 14.52
CA ASN A 29 4.85 1.79 14.25
C ASN A 29 5.11 0.69 13.20
N THR A 30 4.42 -0.44 13.38
CA THR A 30 4.44 -1.55 12.42
C THR A 30 3.55 -1.29 11.22
N ALA A 31 3.70 -2.12 10.19
CA ALA A 31 3.24 -1.96 8.82
C ALA A 31 1.79 -1.44 8.67
N SER A 32 1.64 -0.24 8.13
CA SER A 32 0.37 0.30 7.66
C SER A 32 0.61 1.40 6.64
N VAL A 33 0.06 1.24 5.43
CA VAL A 33 0.21 2.20 4.34
C VAL A 33 -1.15 2.58 3.80
N GLU A 34 -1.39 3.87 3.63
CA GLU A 34 -2.61 4.42 3.03
C GLU A 34 -2.35 4.74 1.56
N VAL A 35 -3.25 4.29 0.69
CA VAL A 35 -3.29 4.66 -0.72
C VAL A 35 -4.59 5.38 -1.01
N ARG A 36 -4.52 6.57 -1.57
CA ARG A 36 -5.69 7.33 -2.03
C ARG A 36 -5.73 7.43 -3.53
N ALA A 37 -6.83 6.94 -4.11
CA ALA A 37 -7.16 7.09 -5.52
C ALA A 37 -8.32 8.10 -5.62
N GLY A 38 -8.01 9.38 -5.77
CA GLY A 38 -8.97 10.46 -5.60
C GLY A 38 -9.55 10.52 -4.19
N ASP A 39 -10.83 10.23 -4.04
CA ASP A 39 -11.53 10.16 -2.74
C ASP A 39 -11.64 8.75 -2.14
N ARG A 40 -11.16 7.73 -2.86
CA ARG A 40 -11.18 6.34 -2.41
C ARG A 40 -9.98 6.05 -1.52
N THR A 41 -10.22 5.46 -0.36
CA THR A 41 -9.18 5.12 0.62
C THR A 41 -8.93 3.63 0.66
N ILE A 42 -7.70 3.22 0.41
CA ILE A 42 -7.24 1.84 0.48
C ILE A 42 -6.16 1.78 1.57
N ILE A 43 -6.23 0.80 2.44
CA ILE A 43 -5.26 0.58 3.53
C ILE A 43 -4.57 -0.77 3.28
N LEU A 44 -3.25 -0.74 3.29
CA LEU A 44 -2.39 -1.91 3.18
C LEU A 44 -1.86 -2.23 4.57
N ASP A 45 -2.29 -3.34 5.09
CA ASP A 45 -2.03 -3.86 6.43
C ASP A 45 -2.51 -2.97 7.59
N ALA A 46 -2.73 -3.60 8.73
CA ALA A 46 -3.29 -3.01 9.93
C ALA A 46 -2.38 -3.23 11.17
N GLY A 47 -1.07 -3.00 10.99
CA GLY A 47 -0.13 -2.90 12.09
C GLY A 47 -0.43 -1.68 12.98
N THR A 48 0.43 -1.36 13.93
CA THR A 48 0.15 -0.25 14.86
C THR A 48 0.03 1.11 14.17
N GLY A 49 0.60 1.28 12.95
CA GLY A 49 0.44 2.47 12.13
C GLY A 49 -1.01 2.80 11.75
N ILE A 50 -1.92 1.82 11.75
CA ILE A 50 -3.34 2.07 11.46
C ILE A 50 -4.02 2.89 12.56
N ILE A 51 -3.47 2.92 13.77
CA ILE A 51 -4.06 3.62 14.92
C ILE A 51 -4.08 5.15 14.67
N PRO A 52 -2.95 5.81 14.38
CA PRO A 52 -2.96 7.22 14.01
C PRO A 52 -3.74 7.49 12.71
N LEU A 53 -3.66 6.62 11.70
CA LEU A 53 -4.47 6.72 10.48
C LEU A 53 -5.96 6.73 10.81
N GLY A 54 -6.44 5.79 11.63
CA GLY A 54 -7.85 5.71 12.00
C GLY A 54 -8.35 6.96 12.74
N ARG A 55 -7.50 7.58 13.57
CA ARG A 55 -7.79 8.87 14.21
C ARG A 55 -7.89 10.00 13.20
N GLU A 56 -7.03 10.03 12.19
CA GLU A 56 -7.09 11.05 11.13
C GLU A 56 -8.35 10.90 10.29
N LEU A 57 -8.69 9.69 9.85
CA LEU A 57 -9.91 9.41 9.11
C LEU A 57 -11.20 9.77 9.87
N ALA A 58 -11.19 9.60 11.20
CA ALA A 58 -12.31 9.97 12.05
C ALA A 58 -12.39 11.48 12.38
N ARG A 59 -11.29 12.23 12.18
CA ARG A 59 -11.22 13.69 12.44
C ARG A 59 -11.67 14.54 11.26
N THR A 60 -11.86 13.99 10.08
CA THR A 60 -12.33 14.75 8.92
C THR A 60 -13.69 15.39 9.27
N PRO A 61 -13.83 16.74 9.18
CA PRO A 61 -14.69 17.49 10.08
C PRO A 61 -16.16 17.35 9.75
N VAL A 62 -16.88 16.67 10.60
CA VAL A 62 -18.29 17.00 10.82
C VAL A 62 -18.50 17.13 12.31
N LEU A 63 -18.39 18.37 12.80
CA LEU A 63 -18.78 18.86 14.12
C LEU A 63 -17.89 18.47 15.32
N PRO A 64 -17.77 19.36 16.31
CA PRO A 64 -17.02 19.06 17.54
C PRO A 64 -17.64 17.85 18.21
N LEU A 65 -16.78 16.92 18.66
CA LEU A 65 -17.13 15.83 19.54
C LEU A 65 -17.85 16.39 20.79
N SER A 66 -19.14 16.60 20.72
CA SER A 66 -19.93 16.76 21.93
C SER A 66 -20.23 15.35 22.44
N PHE A 67 -19.56 14.96 23.51
CA PHE A 67 -19.82 13.71 24.24
C PHE A 67 -21.26 13.61 24.80
N ALA A 68 -22.14 14.54 24.43
CA ALA A 68 -23.47 14.69 25.02
C ALA A 68 -24.62 14.07 24.23
N SER A 69 -24.40 13.51 23.05
CA SER A 69 -25.44 12.72 22.32
C SER A 69 -24.86 11.88 21.20
N GLY A 70 -24.35 10.81 21.50
CA GLY A 70 -24.55 9.45 21.05
C GLY A 70 -24.25 9.05 19.61
N THR A 71 -23.75 9.86 18.64
CA THR A 71 -23.46 9.31 17.30
C THR A 71 -22.24 9.98 16.69
N THR A 72 -21.11 9.31 16.76
CA THR A 72 -19.92 9.67 15.96
C THR A 72 -20.20 9.27 14.53
N VAL A 73 -20.17 10.23 13.58
CA VAL A 73 -20.36 9.99 12.16
C VAL A 73 -18.98 10.18 11.51
N ALA A 74 -18.39 9.11 10.97
CA ALA A 74 -17.23 9.24 10.11
C ALA A 74 -17.70 9.54 8.69
N SER A 75 -17.09 10.54 8.06
CA SER A 75 -17.38 10.91 6.69
C SER A 75 -16.08 11.16 5.91
N ASP A 76 -16.13 10.94 4.60
CA ASP A 76 -15.07 11.33 3.69
C ASP A 76 -14.98 12.88 3.57
N ALA A 77 -14.01 13.37 2.79
CA ALA A 77 -13.83 14.80 2.53
C ALA A 77 -15.05 15.51 1.88
N ARG A 78 -16.05 14.74 1.44
CA ARG A 78 -17.33 15.24 0.86
C ARG A 78 -18.51 15.09 1.80
N GLY A 79 -18.30 14.66 3.03
CA GLY A 79 -19.39 14.41 3.98
C GLY A 79 -20.17 13.12 3.74
N ARG A 80 -19.68 12.21 2.87
CA ARG A 80 -20.28 10.89 2.65
C ARG A 80 -19.81 9.94 3.75
N ALA A 81 -20.60 8.88 4.00
CA ALA A 81 -20.18 7.79 4.88
C ALA A 81 -18.79 7.27 4.48
N LEU A 82 -17.89 7.12 5.46
CA LEU A 82 -16.54 6.63 5.20
C LEU A 82 -16.59 5.20 4.65
N GLU A 83 -16.01 5.00 3.49
CA GLU A 83 -15.84 3.69 2.85
C GLU A 83 -14.36 3.42 2.63
N VAL A 84 -13.89 2.26 3.06
CA VAL A 84 -12.46 1.88 3.06
C VAL A 84 -12.32 0.47 2.50
N VAL A 85 -11.34 0.28 1.61
CA VAL A 85 -10.83 -1.04 1.24
C VAL A 85 -9.58 -1.32 2.07
N MET A 86 -9.57 -2.41 2.81
CA MET A 86 -8.42 -2.86 3.61
C MET A 86 -7.88 -4.16 3.05
N LEU A 87 -6.57 -4.22 2.82
CA LEU A 87 -5.87 -5.34 2.22
C LEU A 87 -4.83 -5.87 3.18
N PHE A 88 -4.99 -7.11 3.65
CA PHE A 88 -3.96 -7.78 4.43
C PHE A 88 -3.02 -8.54 3.50
N SER A 89 -1.71 -8.24 3.58
CA SER A 89 -0.68 -8.98 2.89
C SER A 89 -0.58 -10.41 3.42
N HIS A 90 -0.59 -10.54 4.72
CA HIS A 90 -0.67 -11.78 5.49
C HIS A 90 -1.16 -11.49 6.91
N LEU A 91 -1.19 -12.49 7.80
CA LEU A 91 -1.90 -12.37 9.07
C LEU A 91 -0.97 -12.46 10.30
N HIS A 92 0.32 -12.13 10.15
CA HIS A 92 1.21 -11.99 11.28
C HIS A 92 0.83 -10.77 12.15
N HIS A 93 1.27 -10.78 13.41
CA HIS A 93 0.83 -9.80 14.39
C HIS A 93 1.15 -8.36 14.03
N ASP A 94 2.32 -8.09 13.49
CA ASP A 94 2.76 -6.75 13.09
C ASP A 94 1.97 -6.16 11.92
N HIS A 95 1.19 -6.99 11.22
CA HIS A 95 0.25 -6.57 10.17
C HIS A 95 -1.20 -6.52 10.62
N THR A 96 -1.54 -7.05 11.82
CA THR A 96 -2.93 -7.17 12.28
C THR A 96 -3.19 -6.52 13.64
N GLN A 97 -2.16 -6.32 14.48
CA GLN A 97 -2.31 -5.94 15.89
C GLN A 97 -2.92 -4.56 16.12
N GLY A 98 -2.89 -3.67 15.13
CA GLY A 98 -3.51 -2.34 15.23
C GLY A 98 -5.00 -2.32 14.88
N PHE A 99 -5.51 -3.35 14.20
CA PHE A 99 -6.91 -3.39 13.74
C PHE A 99 -7.93 -3.24 14.87
N PRO A 100 -7.77 -3.84 16.07
CA PRO A 100 -8.69 -3.65 17.19
C PRO A 100 -8.83 -2.20 17.65
N PHE A 101 -7.86 -1.33 17.33
CA PHE A 101 -7.82 0.09 17.70
C PHE A 101 -8.16 1.03 16.54
N PHE A 102 -8.60 0.49 15.39
CA PHE A 102 -8.95 1.28 14.22
C PHE A 102 -10.30 1.98 14.42
N VAL A 103 -10.27 3.27 14.73
CA VAL A 103 -11.45 4.07 15.10
C VAL A 103 -12.63 3.92 14.12
N PRO A 104 -12.43 3.94 12.77
CA PRO A 104 -13.54 3.76 11.84
C PRO A 104 -14.30 2.44 11.97
N ALA A 105 -13.69 1.39 12.52
CA ALA A 105 -14.37 0.13 12.75
C ALA A 105 -15.48 0.22 13.81
N TYR A 106 -15.45 1.24 14.66
CA TYR A 106 -16.46 1.52 15.70
C TYR A 106 -17.53 2.52 15.28
N VAL A 107 -17.46 3.03 14.07
CA VAL A 107 -18.40 4.06 13.59
C VAL A 107 -19.52 3.41 12.79
N PRO A 108 -20.80 3.56 13.21
CA PRO A 108 -21.95 2.82 12.63
C PRO A 108 -22.18 3.04 11.14
N ASN A 109 -21.84 4.22 10.61
CA ASN A 109 -22.01 4.54 9.20
C ASN A 109 -20.74 4.31 8.35
N ALA A 110 -19.65 3.81 8.95
CA ALA A 110 -18.48 3.40 8.19
C ALA A 110 -18.70 2.04 7.54
N ARG A 111 -18.13 1.86 6.35
CA ARG A 111 -18.13 0.60 5.60
C ARG A 111 -16.70 0.15 5.33
N LEU A 112 -16.36 -1.04 5.76
CA LEU A 112 -15.05 -1.65 5.59
C LEU A 112 -15.15 -2.87 4.69
N HIS A 113 -14.48 -2.83 3.53
CA HIS A 113 -14.26 -3.98 2.67
C HIS A 113 -12.88 -4.54 2.98
N ILE A 114 -12.83 -5.70 3.59
CA ILE A 114 -11.60 -6.28 4.13
C ILE A 114 -11.24 -7.52 3.32
N PHE A 115 -10.10 -7.49 2.67
CA PHE A 115 -9.59 -8.57 1.85
C PHE A 115 -8.23 -9.05 2.36
N GLY A 116 -7.95 -10.34 2.21
CA GLY A 116 -6.65 -10.89 2.60
C GLY A 116 -6.54 -12.39 2.29
N PRO A 117 -5.42 -13.00 2.67
CA PRO A 117 -5.17 -14.41 2.40
C PRO A 117 -6.09 -15.32 3.22
N GLY A 118 -6.43 -16.47 2.64
CA GLY A 118 -7.13 -17.51 3.35
C GLY A 118 -7.21 -18.80 2.56
N GLY A 119 -7.15 -19.93 3.27
CA GLY A 119 -7.34 -21.26 2.68
C GLY A 119 -8.83 -21.56 2.39
N THR A 120 -9.73 -20.91 3.14
CA THR A 120 -11.20 -20.94 2.94
C THR A 120 -11.74 -19.51 2.97
N PRO A 121 -12.97 -19.28 2.48
CA PRO A 121 -13.58 -17.94 2.52
C PRO A 121 -13.62 -17.31 3.92
N GLU A 122 -13.77 -18.12 4.96
CA GLU A 122 -13.90 -17.67 6.35
C GLU A 122 -12.55 -17.53 7.10
N THR A 123 -11.43 -17.90 6.48
CA THR A 123 -10.14 -17.92 7.18
C THR A 123 -9.78 -16.53 7.73
N LEU A 124 -9.92 -15.48 6.93
CA LEU A 124 -9.60 -14.11 7.31
C LEU A 124 -10.46 -13.64 8.50
N SER A 125 -11.78 -13.79 8.43
CA SER A 125 -12.69 -13.36 9.50
C SER A 125 -12.41 -14.10 10.79
N ARG A 126 -12.16 -15.42 10.71
CA ARG A 126 -11.84 -16.24 11.88
C ARG A 126 -10.54 -15.83 12.57
N VAL A 127 -9.51 -15.45 11.81
CA VAL A 127 -8.25 -14.96 12.42
C VAL A 127 -8.46 -13.60 13.07
N LEU A 128 -9.19 -12.68 12.43
CA LEU A 128 -9.52 -11.38 13.04
C LEU A 128 -10.42 -11.54 14.28
N GLU A 129 -11.39 -12.46 14.27
CA GLU A 129 -12.20 -12.79 15.44
C GLU A 129 -11.36 -13.37 16.57
N HIS A 130 -10.39 -14.26 16.25
CA HIS A 130 -9.50 -14.84 17.27
C HIS A 130 -8.61 -13.78 17.92
N ASN A 131 -8.06 -12.85 17.15
CA ASN A 131 -7.24 -11.74 17.66
C ASN A 131 -8.04 -10.79 18.58
N GLN A 132 -9.38 -10.84 18.51
CA GLN A 132 -10.31 -10.07 19.32
C GLN A 132 -11.21 -10.98 20.20
N SER A 133 -10.68 -12.14 20.61
CA SER A 133 -11.37 -12.97 21.60
C SER A 133 -11.40 -12.26 22.96
N THR A 134 -12.39 -12.58 23.79
CA THR A 134 -12.58 -11.95 25.11
C THR A 134 -11.39 -12.11 26.06
N GLU A 135 -10.52 -13.10 25.80
CA GLU A 135 -9.28 -13.32 26.55
C GLU A 135 -8.16 -12.35 26.14
N THR A 136 -8.22 -11.81 24.92
CA THR A 136 -7.15 -10.96 24.35
C THR A 136 -7.59 -9.52 24.17
N PHE A 137 -8.89 -9.28 23.94
CA PHE A 137 -9.43 -7.95 23.70
C PHE A 137 -10.89 -7.82 24.16
N PRO A 138 -11.31 -6.69 24.82
CA PRO A 138 -12.64 -6.59 25.43
C PRO A 138 -13.80 -6.38 24.45
N VAL A 139 -13.51 -6.06 23.18
CA VAL A 139 -14.54 -5.81 22.15
C VAL A 139 -14.38 -6.82 21.02
N SER A 140 -15.39 -7.65 20.79
CA SER A 140 -15.34 -8.61 19.70
C SER A 140 -15.46 -7.93 18.32
N LEU A 141 -15.01 -8.60 17.27
CA LEU A 141 -15.16 -8.13 15.90
C LEU A 141 -16.62 -7.80 15.54
N ARG A 142 -17.57 -8.55 16.11
CA ARG A 142 -19.02 -8.38 15.89
C ARG A 142 -19.59 -7.15 16.59
N ASP A 143 -19.00 -6.77 17.73
CA ASP A 143 -19.46 -5.60 18.51
C ASP A 143 -18.94 -4.27 17.96
N MET A 144 -17.97 -4.30 17.05
CA MET A 144 -17.56 -3.11 16.28
C MET A 144 -18.70 -2.65 15.37
N ALA A 145 -19.15 -1.40 15.51
CA ALA A 145 -20.40 -0.90 14.95
C ALA A 145 -20.41 -0.70 13.43
N SER A 146 -19.24 -0.63 12.75
CA SER A 146 -19.18 -0.46 11.31
C SER A 146 -19.74 -1.66 10.53
N SER A 147 -20.21 -1.42 9.31
CA SER A 147 -20.46 -2.51 8.36
C SER A 147 -19.13 -3.08 7.87
N LYS A 148 -18.96 -4.41 7.93
CA LYS A 148 -17.76 -5.11 7.50
C LYS A 148 -18.11 -6.21 6.50
N ASP A 149 -17.48 -6.15 5.32
CA ASP A 149 -17.47 -7.21 4.32
C ASP A 149 -16.06 -7.83 4.31
N ILE A 150 -15.91 -9.02 4.88
CA ILE A 150 -14.62 -9.68 5.09
C ILE A 150 -14.53 -10.90 4.18
N GLN A 151 -13.59 -10.88 3.24
CA GLN A 151 -13.45 -11.91 2.23
C GLN A 151 -12.00 -12.37 2.08
N SER A 152 -11.77 -13.69 2.15
CA SER A 152 -10.51 -14.27 1.69
C SER A 152 -10.46 -14.28 0.18
N VAL A 153 -9.34 -13.81 -0.38
CA VAL A 153 -9.14 -13.70 -1.83
C VAL A 153 -8.07 -14.67 -2.34
N ARG A 154 -8.01 -14.83 -3.67
CA ARG A 154 -7.03 -15.69 -4.36
C ARG A 154 -6.26 -14.88 -5.41
N GLU A 155 -5.06 -15.34 -5.75
CA GLU A 155 -4.18 -14.72 -6.75
C GLU A 155 -4.86 -14.51 -8.11
N SER A 156 -5.78 -15.38 -8.51
CA SER A 156 -6.52 -15.27 -9.78
C SER A 156 -7.59 -14.17 -9.79
N GLN A 157 -7.94 -13.62 -8.64
CA GLN A 157 -8.99 -12.63 -8.50
C GLN A 157 -8.45 -11.21 -8.58
N VAL A 158 -9.33 -10.28 -8.94
CA VAL A 158 -9.06 -8.85 -8.98
C VAL A 158 -10.09 -8.14 -8.10
N ILE A 159 -9.65 -7.23 -7.25
CA ILE A 159 -10.54 -6.34 -6.52
C ILE A 159 -10.73 -5.09 -7.37
N VAL A 160 -11.97 -4.72 -7.60
CA VAL A 160 -12.35 -3.55 -8.40
C VAL A 160 -13.16 -2.60 -7.54
N TRP A 161 -12.82 -1.32 -7.60
CA TRP A 161 -13.59 -0.24 -6.99
C TRP A 161 -13.92 0.81 -8.03
N ASP A 162 -15.16 0.86 -8.47
CA ASP A 162 -15.68 1.82 -9.44
C ASP A 162 -17.01 2.42 -8.97
N GLU A 163 -17.79 3.01 -9.86
CA GLU A 163 -19.10 3.60 -9.56
C GLU A 163 -20.13 2.57 -9.05
N ALA A 164 -19.98 1.29 -9.42
CA ALA A 164 -20.83 0.21 -8.93
C ALA A 164 -20.44 -0.27 -7.51
N GLY A 165 -19.37 0.29 -6.93
CA GLY A 165 -18.86 -0.05 -5.61
C GLY A 165 -17.67 -1.01 -5.66
N VAL A 166 -17.35 -1.60 -4.50
CA VAL A 166 -16.24 -2.55 -4.31
C VAL A 166 -16.74 -3.96 -4.59
N ARG A 167 -15.99 -4.73 -5.38
CA ARG A 167 -16.31 -6.14 -5.69
C ARG A 167 -15.09 -6.96 -6.09
N LEU A 168 -15.22 -8.28 -6.00
CA LEU A 168 -14.30 -9.22 -6.62
C LEU A 168 -14.71 -9.49 -8.08
N ALA A 169 -13.71 -9.64 -8.96
CA ALA A 169 -13.87 -9.99 -10.36
C ALA A 169 -12.80 -11.00 -10.78
N GLU A 170 -13.09 -11.80 -11.79
CA GLU A 170 -12.12 -12.74 -12.38
C GLU A 170 -11.20 -12.06 -13.41
N SER A 171 -11.55 -10.86 -13.86
CA SER A 171 -10.78 -10.09 -14.84
C SER A 171 -11.00 -8.58 -14.66
N ALA A 172 -10.00 -7.80 -15.04
CA ALA A 172 -10.08 -6.34 -15.13
C ALA A 172 -10.48 -5.85 -16.53
N THR A 173 -11.01 -6.72 -17.40
CA THR A 173 -11.37 -6.37 -18.78
C THR A 173 -12.67 -5.57 -18.81
N GLY A 174 -12.73 -4.53 -19.65
CA GLY A 174 -13.96 -3.74 -19.85
C GLY A 174 -14.30 -2.76 -18.73
N LEU A 175 -13.39 -2.50 -17.81
CA LEU A 175 -13.57 -1.50 -16.75
C LEU A 175 -13.40 -0.08 -17.30
N GLY A 176 -14.15 0.87 -16.72
CA GLY A 176 -13.98 2.29 -17.00
C GLY A 176 -12.63 2.84 -16.52
N ASN A 177 -12.18 3.95 -17.08
CA ASN A 177 -10.88 4.56 -16.74
C ASN A 177 -10.78 5.01 -15.26
N ASP A 178 -11.91 5.27 -14.61
CA ASP A 178 -11.95 5.70 -13.20
C ASP A 178 -11.97 4.50 -12.22
N ALA A 179 -11.98 3.28 -12.71
CA ALA A 179 -11.92 2.11 -11.84
C ALA A 179 -10.54 1.96 -11.19
N VAL A 180 -10.52 1.81 -9.87
CA VAL A 180 -9.33 1.31 -9.16
C VAL A 180 -9.28 -0.19 -9.35
N VAL A 181 -8.15 -0.67 -9.81
CA VAL A 181 -7.92 -2.11 -10.06
C VAL A 181 -6.80 -2.58 -9.15
N ILE A 182 -7.10 -3.58 -8.32
CA ILE A 182 -6.14 -4.17 -7.40
C ILE A 182 -5.91 -5.63 -7.82
N ARG A 183 -4.70 -5.92 -8.32
CA ARG A 183 -4.26 -7.27 -8.65
C ARG A 183 -3.50 -7.88 -7.50
N ILE A 184 -3.52 -9.20 -7.43
CA ILE A 184 -2.95 -9.99 -6.34
C ILE A 184 -1.92 -10.95 -6.93
N HIS A 185 -0.73 -10.98 -6.33
CA HIS A 185 0.27 -12.01 -6.55
C HIS A 185 0.58 -12.71 -5.23
N LYS A 186 0.61 -14.04 -5.24
CA LYS A 186 0.98 -14.83 -4.07
C LYS A 186 2.45 -15.21 -4.14
N SER A 187 3.24 -14.68 -3.19
CA SER A 187 4.61 -15.10 -2.96
C SER A 187 4.67 -16.16 -1.86
N TYR A 188 5.61 -17.11 -2.01
CA TYR A 188 5.94 -18.11 -1.00
C TYR A 188 7.30 -17.84 -0.36
N ALA A 189 7.87 -16.67 -0.60
CA ALA A 189 9.15 -16.24 -0.06
C ALA A 189 9.08 -15.84 1.42
N HIS A 190 7.93 -15.99 2.05
CA HIS A 190 7.71 -15.75 3.48
C HIS A 190 6.96 -16.94 4.09
N PRO A 191 7.25 -17.34 5.36
CA PRO A 191 6.55 -18.42 6.02
C PRO A 191 5.02 -18.25 6.03
N GLY A 192 4.30 -19.24 5.50
CA GLY A 192 2.85 -19.16 5.33
C GLY A 192 2.38 -18.55 4.02
N GLY A 193 3.26 -17.89 3.29
CA GLY A 193 2.97 -17.14 2.07
C GLY A 193 2.43 -15.74 2.34
N VAL A 194 2.67 -14.83 1.42
CA VAL A 194 2.28 -13.42 1.49
C VAL A 194 1.63 -12.98 0.18
N TYR A 195 0.67 -12.07 0.26
CA TYR A 195 0.09 -11.43 -0.93
C TYR A 195 0.78 -10.10 -1.20
N VAL A 196 1.23 -9.98 -2.45
CA VAL A 196 1.72 -8.72 -3.03
C VAL A 196 0.56 -8.10 -3.79
N TYR A 197 0.32 -6.82 -3.58
CA TYR A 197 -0.77 -6.09 -4.22
C TYR A 197 -0.23 -5.09 -5.25
N ARG A 198 -0.85 -5.04 -6.44
CA ARG A 198 -0.64 -3.97 -7.41
C ARG A 198 -1.92 -3.17 -7.55
N ILE A 199 -1.89 -1.92 -7.11
CA ILE A 199 -2.99 -0.96 -7.19
C ILE A 199 -2.76 -0.08 -8.41
N THR A 200 -3.73 -0.05 -9.31
CA THR A 200 -3.67 0.74 -10.55
C THR A 200 -4.87 1.67 -10.64
N TRP A 201 -4.61 2.93 -10.93
CA TRP A 201 -5.63 3.95 -11.17
C TRP A 201 -5.09 5.04 -12.11
N HIS A 202 -5.89 5.45 -13.11
CA HIS A 202 -5.53 6.45 -14.13
C HIS A 202 -4.13 6.24 -14.76
N GLY A 203 -3.78 4.99 -15.03
CA GLY A 203 -2.49 4.62 -15.62
C GLY A 203 -1.30 4.65 -14.66
N LYS A 204 -1.48 5.08 -13.41
CA LYS A 204 -0.46 5.03 -12.36
C LYS A 204 -0.61 3.76 -11.53
N SER A 205 0.52 3.22 -11.05
CA SER A 205 0.50 1.97 -10.29
C SER A 205 1.51 1.95 -9.16
N ILE A 206 1.09 1.31 -8.06
CA ILE A 206 1.87 1.07 -6.86
C ILE A 206 1.89 -0.43 -6.62
N VAL A 207 3.06 -0.98 -6.34
CA VAL A 207 3.21 -2.38 -5.91
C VAL A 207 3.64 -2.40 -4.44
N TYR A 208 2.92 -3.15 -3.61
CA TYR A 208 3.22 -3.39 -2.21
C TYR A 208 3.68 -4.83 -2.03
N ALA A 209 4.98 -5.00 -1.80
CA ALA A 209 5.69 -6.28 -1.69
C ALA A 209 6.44 -6.35 -0.35
N THR A 210 5.70 -6.26 0.76
CA THR A 210 6.23 -6.50 2.10
C THR A 210 6.47 -7.98 2.34
N ASP A 211 7.33 -8.31 3.29
CA ASP A 211 7.57 -9.69 3.78
C ASP A 211 7.87 -10.67 2.64
N THR A 212 8.82 -10.28 1.82
CA THR A 212 9.32 -11.10 0.72
C THR A 212 10.82 -11.26 0.84
N GLU A 213 11.32 -12.50 0.95
CA GLU A 213 12.74 -12.78 0.90
C GLU A 213 13.21 -12.91 -0.54
N GLY A 214 14.26 -12.17 -0.89
CA GLY A 214 14.88 -12.27 -2.20
C GLY A 214 15.63 -13.60 -2.37
N TYR A 215 15.62 -14.12 -3.59
CA TYR A 215 16.42 -15.28 -3.98
C TYR A 215 17.61 -14.85 -4.82
N VAL A 216 18.60 -15.71 -4.93
CA VAL A 216 19.69 -15.51 -5.88
C VAL A 216 19.13 -15.37 -7.29
N GLY A 217 19.30 -14.20 -7.89
CA GLY A 217 18.82 -13.89 -9.24
C GLY A 217 17.39 -13.39 -9.30
N THR A 218 16.83 -12.91 -8.21
CA THR A 218 15.48 -12.34 -8.04
C THR A 218 14.30 -13.31 -8.27
N ASP A 219 13.15 -13.02 -7.67
CA ASP A 219 11.90 -13.75 -7.98
C ASP A 219 11.31 -13.23 -9.31
N ARG A 220 11.42 -14.04 -10.36
CA ARG A 220 10.91 -13.69 -11.70
C ARG A 220 9.42 -13.37 -11.73
N ARG A 221 8.61 -14.00 -10.87
CA ARG A 221 7.17 -13.74 -10.80
C ARG A 221 6.90 -12.37 -10.18
N LEU A 222 7.61 -12.04 -9.11
CA LEU A 222 7.53 -10.72 -8.48
C LEU A 222 8.03 -9.62 -9.44
N VAL A 223 9.17 -9.84 -10.11
CA VAL A 223 9.69 -8.93 -11.12
C VAL A 223 8.67 -8.65 -12.22
N GLN A 224 8.05 -9.71 -12.77
CA GLN A 224 7.03 -9.55 -13.82
C GLN A 224 5.77 -8.85 -13.28
N PHE A 225 5.39 -9.11 -12.04
CA PHE A 225 4.22 -8.48 -11.40
C PHE A 225 4.45 -7.00 -11.10
N ALA A 226 5.67 -6.62 -10.71
CA ALA A 226 6.07 -5.25 -10.43
C ALA A 226 6.50 -4.46 -11.66
N LYS A 227 6.62 -5.11 -12.83
CA LYS A 227 7.15 -4.48 -14.04
C LYS A 227 6.48 -3.15 -14.35
N ASP A 228 7.33 -2.12 -14.64
CA ASP A 228 6.91 -0.75 -15.00
C ASP A 228 5.98 -0.09 -13.96
N ALA A 229 6.02 -0.50 -12.69
CA ALA A 229 5.26 0.20 -11.65
C ALA A 229 5.87 1.58 -11.37
N ASP A 230 5.03 2.59 -11.12
CA ASP A 230 5.54 3.92 -10.74
C ASP A 230 6.24 3.88 -9.38
N VAL A 231 5.72 3.10 -8.42
CA VAL A 231 6.32 2.89 -7.10
C VAL A 231 6.30 1.42 -6.74
N LEU A 232 7.45 0.91 -6.29
CA LEU A 232 7.58 -0.38 -5.62
C LEU A 232 7.90 -0.14 -4.14
N ILE A 233 7.00 -0.53 -3.25
CA ILE A 233 7.23 -0.62 -1.82
C ILE A 233 7.68 -2.05 -1.54
N HIS A 234 8.94 -2.23 -1.13
CA HIS A 234 9.54 -3.56 -1.00
C HIS A 234 10.12 -3.78 0.39
N ASP A 235 9.98 -5.00 0.89
CA ASP A 235 10.69 -5.45 2.08
C ASP A 235 12.19 -5.17 1.95
N ALA A 236 12.77 -4.56 2.97
CA ALA A 236 14.19 -4.26 3.06
C ALA A 236 14.61 -4.27 4.54
N GLN A 237 14.21 -5.33 5.23
CA GLN A 237 14.36 -5.40 6.69
C GLN A 237 15.81 -5.38 7.11
N TYR A 238 16.70 -6.05 6.36
CA TYR A 238 18.06 -6.33 6.82
C TYR A 238 19.17 -5.65 6.01
N SER A 239 20.28 -5.35 6.68
CA SER A 239 21.57 -5.18 6.01
C SER A 239 22.13 -6.56 5.59
N GLU A 240 23.10 -6.58 4.65
CA GLU A 240 23.75 -7.82 4.23
C GLU A 240 24.44 -8.54 5.38
N GLU A 241 25.11 -7.78 6.26
CA GLU A 241 25.83 -8.33 7.42
C GLU A 241 24.87 -8.98 8.42
N HIS A 242 23.73 -8.33 8.69
CA HIS A 242 22.70 -8.89 9.57
C HIS A 242 22.11 -10.16 8.97
N TYR A 243 21.70 -10.10 7.71
CA TYR A 243 21.11 -11.24 6.99
C TYR A 243 22.01 -12.47 7.01
N ARG A 244 23.33 -12.28 6.85
CA ARG A 244 24.32 -13.38 6.85
C ARG A 244 24.80 -13.80 8.24
N GLY A 245 24.32 -13.15 9.31
CA GLY A 245 24.80 -13.42 10.68
C GLY A 245 26.23 -12.96 10.93
N GLN A 246 26.68 -11.95 10.20
CA GLN A 246 28.02 -11.36 10.34
C GLN A 246 28.01 -10.15 11.29
N LEU A 247 26.83 -9.65 11.65
CA LEU A 247 26.67 -8.57 12.59
C LEU A 247 26.79 -9.10 14.02
N THR A 248 27.73 -8.56 14.79
CA THR A 248 27.97 -9.01 16.17
C THR A 248 26.73 -8.91 17.03
N GLY A 249 26.36 -10.00 17.68
CA GLY A 249 25.18 -10.09 18.55
C GLY A 249 23.88 -10.47 17.84
N PHE A 250 23.90 -10.65 16.52
CA PHE A 250 22.73 -11.05 15.74
C PHE A 250 22.98 -12.40 15.03
N PRO A 251 22.05 -13.35 15.09
CA PRO A 251 22.10 -14.56 14.30
C PRO A 251 21.84 -14.26 12.82
N SER A 252 22.14 -15.23 11.94
CA SER A 252 21.68 -15.16 10.55
C SER A 252 20.14 -15.17 10.48
N THR A 253 19.59 -14.34 9.61
CA THR A 253 18.14 -14.24 9.38
C THR A 253 17.73 -14.80 8.01
N GLN A 254 18.63 -15.54 7.36
CA GLN A 254 18.32 -16.27 6.12
C GLN A 254 17.18 -17.26 6.34
N GLY A 255 16.18 -17.23 5.45
CA GLY A 255 14.98 -18.08 5.56
C GLY A 255 13.89 -17.55 6.49
N TYR A 256 14.04 -16.35 7.06
CA TYR A 256 13.01 -15.72 7.88
C TYR A 256 11.91 -15.06 7.04
N GLY A 257 12.11 -14.97 5.72
CA GLY A 257 11.10 -14.42 4.81
C GLY A 257 11.24 -12.93 4.55
N HIS A 258 12.42 -12.34 4.78
CA HIS A 258 12.69 -10.92 4.60
C HIS A 258 13.93 -10.65 3.77
N SER A 259 13.89 -9.55 3.01
CA SER A 259 14.94 -9.13 2.10
C SER A 259 16.00 -8.26 2.76
N THR A 260 17.18 -8.27 2.13
CA THR A 260 18.14 -7.20 2.32
C THR A 260 17.82 -6.01 1.41
N VAL A 261 18.45 -4.86 1.71
CA VAL A 261 18.36 -3.68 0.84
C VAL A 261 18.90 -3.98 -0.56
N THR A 262 19.92 -4.83 -0.69
CA THR A 262 20.47 -5.28 -1.99
C THR A 262 19.39 -6.01 -2.81
N MET A 263 18.72 -6.98 -2.20
CA MET A 263 17.66 -7.75 -2.86
C MET A 263 16.53 -6.85 -3.35
N ALA A 264 16.12 -5.85 -2.54
CA ALA A 264 15.11 -4.87 -2.93
C ALA A 264 15.56 -4.05 -4.16
N CYS A 265 16.80 -3.58 -4.20
CA CYS A 265 17.36 -2.86 -5.34
C CYS A 265 17.44 -3.72 -6.61
N GLU A 266 17.81 -5.01 -6.48
CA GLU A 266 17.85 -5.95 -7.60
C GLU A 266 16.46 -6.17 -8.21
N VAL A 267 15.41 -6.35 -7.37
CA VAL A 267 14.03 -6.46 -7.83
C VAL A 267 13.58 -5.17 -8.51
N ALA A 268 13.86 -4.00 -7.92
CA ALA A 268 13.50 -2.71 -8.48
C ALA A 268 14.11 -2.48 -9.87
N ALA A 269 15.40 -2.76 -10.02
CA ALA A 269 16.12 -2.62 -11.28
C ALA A 269 15.60 -3.61 -12.34
N ALA A 270 15.39 -4.89 -11.98
CA ALA A 270 14.88 -5.91 -12.90
C ALA A 270 13.42 -5.66 -13.33
N SER A 271 12.63 -5.00 -12.49
CA SER A 271 11.23 -4.65 -12.74
C SER A 271 11.08 -3.31 -13.47
N GLU A 272 12.16 -2.54 -13.67
CA GLU A 272 12.14 -1.22 -14.31
C GLU A 272 11.13 -0.26 -13.63
N VAL A 273 11.06 -0.28 -12.29
CA VAL A 273 10.14 0.58 -11.55
C VAL A 273 10.62 2.02 -11.51
N GLY A 274 9.68 2.99 -11.42
CA GLY A 274 10.00 4.41 -11.34
C GLY A 274 10.67 4.81 -10.03
N GLN A 275 10.25 4.23 -8.90
CA GLN A 275 10.78 4.50 -7.57
C GLN A 275 10.74 3.26 -6.70
N LEU A 276 11.80 3.03 -5.90
CA LEU A 276 11.86 2.02 -4.84
C LEU A 276 11.66 2.68 -3.48
N VAL A 277 10.75 2.14 -2.67
CA VAL A 277 10.60 2.51 -1.26
C VAL A 277 10.99 1.31 -0.40
N LEU A 278 12.08 1.46 0.37
CA LEU A 278 12.52 0.47 1.34
C LEU A 278 11.56 0.46 2.51
N PHE A 279 11.00 -0.68 2.82
CA PHE A 279 9.94 -0.83 3.81
C PHE A 279 10.24 -1.95 4.80
N HIS A 280 9.45 -2.04 5.86
CA HIS A 280 9.53 -3.12 6.85
C HIS A 280 10.85 -3.16 7.60
N HIS A 281 11.36 -1.98 8.04
CA HIS A 281 12.65 -1.85 8.70
C HIS A 281 12.74 -2.67 9.99
N ASP A 282 13.88 -3.31 10.20
CA ASP A 282 14.13 -4.06 11.44
C ASP A 282 13.94 -3.16 12.68
N PRO A 283 13.17 -3.60 13.68
CA PRO A 283 12.88 -2.78 14.86
C PRO A 283 14.09 -2.44 15.71
N SER A 284 15.19 -3.20 15.60
CA SER A 284 16.46 -2.89 16.28
C SER A 284 17.27 -1.78 15.61
N TYR A 285 16.91 -1.38 14.38
CA TYR A 285 17.65 -0.36 13.64
C TYR A 285 17.25 1.06 14.06
N SER A 286 18.24 1.83 14.46
CA SER A 286 18.06 3.25 14.73
C SER A 286 17.83 4.05 13.43
N ASP A 287 17.39 5.31 13.58
CA ASP A 287 17.26 6.25 12.46
C ASP A 287 18.57 6.39 11.65
N ALA A 288 19.71 6.36 12.34
CA ALA A 288 21.02 6.45 11.67
C ALA A 288 21.33 5.22 10.81
N VAL A 289 20.97 4.01 11.27
CA VAL A 289 21.13 2.78 10.49
C VAL A 289 20.25 2.82 9.25
N VAL A 290 18.96 3.15 9.39
CA VAL A 290 18.03 3.24 8.25
C VAL A 290 18.50 4.30 7.25
N THR A 291 19.00 5.45 7.70
CA THR A 291 19.59 6.49 6.83
C THR A 291 20.81 5.96 6.06
N GLY A 292 21.66 5.16 6.71
CA GLY A 292 22.79 4.51 6.05
C GLY A 292 22.37 3.51 4.97
N LEU A 293 21.34 2.70 5.25
CA LEU A 293 20.75 1.76 4.29
C LEU A 293 20.13 2.48 3.09
N GLU A 294 19.44 3.61 3.31
CA GLU A 294 18.93 4.46 2.22
C GLU A 294 20.06 5.00 1.33
N ALA A 295 21.13 5.51 1.94
CA ALA A 295 22.28 6.01 1.19
C ALA A 295 22.93 4.91 0.35
N TRP A 296 23.03 3.71 0.91
CA TRP A 296 23.51 2.53 0.19
C TRP A 296 22.60 2.18 -0.99
N ALA A 297 21.28 2.16 -0.77
CA ALA A 297 20.31 1.87 -1.82
C ALA A 297 20.38 2.88 -2.97
N LYS A 298 20.48 4.18 -2.67
CA LYS A 298 20.61 5.25 -3.68
C LYS A 298 21.85 5.10 -4.56
N ALA A 299 22.93 4.52 -4.03
CA ALA A 299 24.12 4.24 -4.81
C ALA A 299 23.92 3.08 -5.82
N HIS A 300 22.95 2.20 -5.61
CA HIS A 300 22.67 1.03 -6.44
C HIS A 300 21.41 1.18 -7.30
N PHE A 301 20.43 1.92 -6.81
CA PHE A 301 19.22 2.33 -7.53
C PHE A 301 18.90 3.76 -7.12
N SER A 302 19.21 4.75 -7.98
CA SER A 302 19.17 6.19 -7.63
C SER A 302 17.81 6.67 -7.09
N GLU A 303 16.72 6.12 -7.64
CA GLU A 303 15.34 6.46 -7.25
C GLU A 303 14.86 5.64 -6.05
N SER A 304 15.75 5.42 -5.06
CA SER A 304 15.44 4.74 -3.80
C SER A 304 15.18 5.72 -2.68
N GLN A 305 14.25 5.35 -1.78
CA GLN A 305 13.95 6.09 -0.55
C GLN A 305 13.61 5.11 0.57
N ALA A 306 14.07 5.36 1.79
CA ALA A 306 13.57 4.66 2.97
C ALA A 306 12.19 5.21 3.37
N ALA A 307 11.26 4.32 3.68
CA ALA A 307 9.99 4.72 4.25
C ALA A 307 10.18 5.29 5.66
N TYR A 308 9.40 6.31 5.99
CA TYR A 308 9.26 6.84 7.35
C TYR A 308 7.80 7.25 7.59
N GLU A 309 7.39 7.28 8.85
CA GLU A 309 6.03 7.70 9.20
C GLU A 309 5.76 9.14 8.77
N GLY A 310 4.70 9.35 8.02
CA GLY A 310 4.34 10.63 7.44
C GLY A 310 4.90 10.87 6.03
N LEU A 311 5.77 9.99 5.50
CA LEU A 311 6.19 10.07 4.09
C LEU A 311 4.96 10.00 3.19
N GLU A 312 4.90 10.91 2.21
CA GLU A 312 3.84 10.98 1.22
C GLU A 312 4.42 11.04 -0.19
N ILE A 313 3.93 10.16 -1.07
CA ILE A 313 4.30 10.11 -2.49
C ILE A 313 3.06 10.39 -3.31
N ILE A 314 3.14 11.31 -4.26
CA ILE A 314 2.02 11.74 -5.10
C ILE A 314 2.35 11.45 -6.57
N LEU A 315 1.55 10.57 -7.17
CA LEU A 315 1.62 10.23 -8.58
C LEU A 315 0.50 10.95 -9.33
N ARG A 316 0.86 11.77 -10.33
CA ARG A 316 -0.10 12.49 -11.16
C ARG A 316 -0.23 11.82 -12.50
N ALA A 317 -1.46 11.63 -12.97
CA ALA A 317 -1.68 11.24 -14.35
C ALA A 317 -1.07 12.31 -15.27
N GLU A 318 -0.29 11.90 -16.28
CA GLU A 318 0.17 12.84 -17.29
C GLU A 318 -1.05 13.38 -18.04
N SER A 319 -1.24 14.69 -18.01
CA SER A 319 -2.24 15.33 -18.86
C SER A 319 -1.83 15.06 -20.31
N LYS A 320 -2.58 14.22 -21.02
CA LYS A 320 -2.47 14.12 -22.49
C LYS A 320 -2.86 15.47 -23.04
N ILE A 321 -1.89 16.34 -23.29
CA ILE A 321 -2.06 17.49 -24.17
C ILE A 321 -2.34 16.89 -25.54
N THR A 322 -3.62 16.80 -25.90
CA THR A 322 -4.04 16.53 -27.26
C THR A 322 -3.74 17.82 -28.02
N GLU A 323 -2.52 17.99 -28.53
CA GLU A 323 -2.26 18.94 -29.60
C GLU A 323 -3.13 18.53 -30.78
N ARG A 324 -4.30 19.17 -30.88
CA ARG A 324 -5.00 19.28 -32.14
C ARG A 324 -4.09 20.12 -33.05
N LEU A 325 -3.27 19.44 -33.82
CA LEU A 325 -2.71 20.02 -35.03
C LEU A 325 -3.88 20.49 -35.88
N GLN A 326 -4.20 21.77 -35.78
CA GLN A 326 -4.99 22.46 -36.78
C GLN A 326 -4.16 22.43 -38.06
N SER A 327 -4.50 21.54 -38.98
CA SER A 327 -3.99 21.57 -40.35
C SER A 327 -4.36 22.93 -40.91
N PRO A 328 -3.41 23.71 -41.45
CA PRO A 328 -3.77 24.92 -42.15
C PRO A 328 -4.52 24.51 -43.42
N ASN A 329 -5.77 25.01 -43.53
CA ASN A 329 -6.55 24.96 -44.77
C ASN A 329 -5.75 25.62 -45.88
N LEU A 330 -5.11 24.83 -46.73
CA LEU A 330 -4.63 25.26 -48.04
C LEU A 330 -5.84 25.35 -48.97
N ASN A 331 -6.43 26.53 -49.04
CA ASN A 331 -7.34 26.91 -50.11
C ASN A 331 -6.54 26.98 -51.43
N ALA A 332 -6.76 26.01 -52.28
CA ALA A 332 -6.37 26.05 -53.66
C ALA A 332 -7.19 27.12 -54.44
N ARG A 333 -6.62 28.28 -54.68
CA ARG A 333 -6.98 29.21 -55.78
C ARG A 333 -5.95 30.32 -55.79
N ASP A 334 -5.05 30.25 -56.79
CA ASP A 334 -4.54 31.36 -57.62
C ASP A 334 -3.19 30.95 -58.25
N VAL A 335 -3.36 30.14 -59.31
CA VAL A 335 -2.31 30.03 -60.33
C VAL A 335 -2.65 31.08 -61.40
N LYS A 336 -1.94 32.19 -61.44
CA LYS A 336 -1.86 33.04 -62.67
C LYS A 336 -0.48 32.89 -63.25
N TYR A 337 -0.48 32.34 -64.44
CA TYR A 337 0.65 32.40 -65.37
C TYR A 337 0.94 33.86 -65.72
N ALA A 338 2.17 34.25 -65.68
CA ALA A 338 2.71 35.34 -66.46
C ALA A 338 3.98 34.85 -67.17
N ASN A 339 3.85 34.72 -68.48
CA ASN A 339 4.96 34.60 -69.45
C ASN A 339 5.65 35.96 -69.61
N ASN A 340 6.87 35.86 -70.15
CA ASN A 340 7.74 36.82 -70.84
C ASN A 340 8.81 37.47 -69.97
N ASP A 341 10.06 37.36 -70.24
CA ASP A 341 10.99 37.28 -71.37
C ASP A 341 12.32 36.70 -70.89
#